data_919cced4d01eb090f03c562e03332637
#
_entry.id   919cced4d01eb090f03c562e03332637
#
_cell.length_a   1.000
_cell.length_b   1.000
_cell.length_c   1.000
_cell.angle_alpha   90.00
_cell.angle_beta   90.00
_cell.angle_gamma   90.00
#
_symmetry.space_group_name_H-M   'P 1'
#
loop_
_entity.id
_entity.type
_entity.pdbx_description
1 polymer ?
#
loop_
_entity_poly.entity_id
_entity_poly.type
_entity_poly.pdbx_seq_one_letter_code
_entity_poly.pdbx_strand_id
1 'polypeptide(L)'
;MTDSAGRRQRRLTRRDAQDRFPLWSPDGAQIAFGSQVDSRWELWVMDSHGTRERHLYSQIVAKSARGWSRDGKRIAFAAVADENIDVYTVDVESTQVTRLTSSPGEDRDPSWSPDGTRLAFSSTRDGNAEIYVMRADGSDVRRLTTNSASDASPTWSPDGSGIAFVSDRDGTQDLYVMRPDGQGLTRLTVGAGVTQDVPRWAPDTSRIAFQIARGENYDIGIVQISDHRRTDLASSSGYDGMYTWAPDGRHVAFISGRDGVDGLYTVDADGRHLVRLTASPSLNPAWQLRR
;
A
#
# COMPACT_ATOMS: atom_id res chain seq x y z
N MET A 1 11.09 14.26 5.22
CA MET A 1 11.38 13.38 6.38
C MET A 1 11.27 14.19 7.67
N THR A 2 10.69 13.62 8.70
CA THR A 2 10.54 14.27 10.02
C THR A 2 10.79 13.26 11.13
N ASP A 3 11.10 13.71 12.36
CA ASP A 3 11.07 12.84 13.54
C ASP A 3 9.62 12.52 13.96
N SER A 4 9.44 11.57 14.88
CA SER A 4 8.11 11.13 15.35
C SER A 4 7.32 12.24 16.08
N ALA A 5 7.95 13.36 16.40
CA ALA A 5 7.34 14.53 17.03
C ALA A 5 7.17 15.71 16.04
N GLY A 6 7.47 15.54 14.76
CA GLY A 6 7.36 16.58 13.76
C GLY A 6 8.40 17.71 13.82
N ARG A 7 9.38 17.61 14.71
CA ARG A 7 10.27 18.75 15.04
C ARG A 7 11.46 18.96 14.11
N ARG A 8 11.89 17.91 13.38
CA ARG A 8 13.07 17.97 12.51
C ARG A 8 12.67 17.63 11.08
N GLN A 9 12.05 18.60 10.40
CA GLN A 9 11.66 18.40 9.00
C GLN A 9 12.85 18.65 8.08
N ARG A 10 13.09 17.71 7.14
CA ARG A 10 14.10 17.82 6.11
C ARG A 10 13.52 17.37 4.78
N ARG A 11 13.62 18.21 3.75
CA ARG A 11 13.33 17.84 2.37
C ARG A 11 14.48 16.92 1.89
N LEU A 12 14.12 15.78 1.28
CA LEU A 12 15.08 14.82 0.74
C LEU A 12 15.27 15.01 -0.77
N THR A 13 14.19 15.22 -1.52
CA THR A 13 14.24 15.43 -2.97
C THR A 13 14.41 16.91 -3.31
N ARG A 14 15.16 17.20 -4.39
CA ARG A 14 15.47 18.57 -4.80
C ARG A 14 15.01 18.91 -6.22
N ARG A 15 14.46 17.93 -6.95
CA ARG A 15 13.95 18.09 -8.30
C ARG A 15 12.67 18.92 -8.32
N ASP A 16 12.39 19.56 -9.45
CA ASP A 16 11.10 20.20 -9.70
C ASP A 16 10.12 19.17 -10.25
N ALA A 17 9.70 18.25 -9.37
CA ALA A 17 8.79 17.16 -9.67
C ALA A 17 7.90 16.88 -8.45
N GLN A 18 6.74 16.27 -8.68
CA GLN A 18 5.88 15.81 -7.59
C GLN A 18 6.35 14.42 -7.15
N ASP A 19 7.09 14.37 -6.06
CA ASP A 19 7.56 13.12 -5.47
C ASP A 19 6.55 12.61 -4.42
N ARG A 20 6.08 11.36 -4.58
CA ARG A 20 5.03 10.76 -3.73
C ARG A 20 5.30 9.29 -3.47
N PHE A 21 4.50 8.70 -2.59
CA PHE A 21 4.46 7.26 -2.30
C PHE A 21 5.80 6.68 -1.85
N PRO A 22 6.47 7.30 -0.83
CA PRO A 22 7.74 6.78 -0.34
C PRO A 22 7.56 5.41 0.32
N LEU A 23 8.54 4.53 0.09
CA LEU A 23 8.61 3.19 0.66
C LEU A 23 10.02 2.94 1.17
N TRP A 24 10.17 2.71 2.46
CA TRP A 24 11.44 2.32 3.05
C TRP A 24 11.82 0.89 2.67
N SER A 25 13.10 0.66 2.35
CA SER A 25 13.65 -0.68 2.29
C SER A 25 13.58 -1.37 3.65
N PRO A 26 13.50 -2.72 3.72
CA PRO A 26 13.39 -3.45 4.99
C PRO A 26 14.52 -3.18 5.97
N ASP A 27 15.71 -2.86 5.48
CA ASP A 27 16.88 -2.50 6.28
C ASP A 27 16.93 -1.01 6.66
N GLY A 28 15.99 -0.19 6.16
CA GLY A 28 15.94 1.25 6.38
C GLY A 28 17.07 2.05 5.73
N ALA A 29 17.82 1.46 4.80
CA ALA A 29 18.95 2.11 4.14
C ALA A 29 18.53 2.94 2.92
N GLN A 30 17.42 2.59 2.27
CA GLN A 30 16.96 3.20 1.03
C GLN A 30 15.47 3.59 1.10
N ILE A 31 15.08 4.51 0.23
CA ILE A 31 13.70 4.95 0.04
C ILE A 31 13.38 4.85 -1.46
N ALA A 32 12.42 4.02 -1.83
CA ALA A 32 11.80 4.05 -3.14
C ALA A 32 10.65 5.06 -3.15
N PHE A 33 10.41 5.73 -4.25
CA PHE A 33 9.33 6.72 -4.38
C PHE A 33 8.88 6.87 -5.82
N GLY A 34 7.65 7.30 -5.99
CA GLY A 34 7.12 7.72 -7.29
C GLY A 34 7.44 9.19 -7.53
N SER A 35 7.89 9.52 -8.73
CA SER A 35 8.12 10.89 -9.18
C SER A 35 7.30 11.16 -10.44
N GLN A 36 6.56 12.26 -10.47
CA GLN A 36 5.80 12.66 -11.66
C GLN A 36 6.64 13.59 -12.54
N VAL A 37 7.02 13.08 -13.71
CA VAL A 37 7.79 13.80 -14.73
C VAL A 37 6.96 13.82 -16.02
N ASP A 38 6.73 14.99 -16.62
CA ASP A 38 5.96 15.16 -17.87
C ASP A 38 4.63 14.38 -17.87
N SER A 39 3.86 14.49 -16.77
CA SER A 39 2.59 13.80 -16.54
C SER A 39 2.67 12.27 -16.43
N ARG A 40 3.86 11.68 -16.38
CA ARG A 40 4.09 10.25 -16.21
C ARG A 40 4.66 9.97 -14.82
N TRP A 41 4.25 8.86 -14.24
CA TRP A 41 4.83 8.40 -12.98
C TRP A 41 6.04 7.51 -13.26
N GLU A 42 7.12 7.80 -12.56
CA GLU A 42 8.38 7.06 -12.62
C GLU A 42 8.73 6.49 -11.24
N LEU A 43 9.40 5.36 -11.21
CA LEU A 43 9.94 4.76 -10.00
C LEU A 43 11.39 5.17 -9.83
N TRP A 44 11.68 5.71 -8.66
CA TRP A 44 13.01 6.17 -8.24
C TRP A 44 13.41 5.56 -6.90
N VAL A 45 14.71 5.52 -6.63
CA VAL A 45 15.28 5.13 -5.35
C VAL A 45 16.36 6.11 -4.93
N MET A 46 16.50 6.35 -3.63
CA MET A 46 17.56 7.15 -3.02
C MET A 46 18.02 6.49 -1.73
N ASP A 47 19.17 6.91 -1.18
CA ASP A 47 19.55 6.50 0.17
C ASP A 47 18.69 7.22 1.24
N SER A 48 18.77 6.76 2.48
CA SER A 48 18.00 7.31 3.61
C SER A 48 18.32 8.79 3.93
N HIS A 49 19.39 9.33 3.34
CA HIS A 49 19.81 10.72 3.52
C HIS A 49 19.35 11.62 2.36
N GLY A 50 18.67 11.08 1.35
CA GLY A 50 18.22 11.82 0.16
C GLY A 50 19.37 12.09 -0.80
N THR A 51 20.35 11.21 -0.85
CA THR A 51 21.45 11.23 -1.82
C THR A 51 21.40 9.98 -2.71
N ARG A 52 22.24 9.91 -3.74
CA ARG A 52 22.32 8.78 -4.69
C ARG A 52 20.96 8.45 -5.33
N GLU A 53 20.21 9.49 -5.72
CA GLU A 53 18.97 9.29 -6.46
C GLU A 53 19.24 8.55 -7.77
N ARG A 54 18.47 7.49 -8.03
CA ARG A 54 18.55 6.68 -9.24
C ARG A 54 17.15 6.43 -9.79
N HIS A 55 16.99 6.59 -11.10
CA HIS A 55 15.81 6.18 -11.84
C HIS A 55 15.81 4.65 -11.99
N LEU A 56 14.67 4.00 -11.73
CA LEU A 56 14.50 2.56 -11.87
C LEU A 56 13.59 2.19 -13.05
N TYR A 57 12.47 2.91 -13.22
CA TYR A 57 11.53 2.60 -14.31
C TYR A 57 10.59 3.78 -14.61
N SER A 58 10.21 3.93 -15.90
CA SER A 58 9.22 4.90 -16.36
C SER A 58 7.84 4.27 -16.56
N GLN A 59 6.79 5.12 -16.55
CA GLN A 59 5.41 4.72 -16.85
C GLN A 59 4.80 3.71 -15.85
N ILE A 60 5.17 3.81 -14.56
CA ILE A 60 4.46 3.05 -13.53
C ILE A 60 3.03 3.56 -13.37
N VAL A 61 2.11 2.68 -13.01
CA VAL A 61 0.79 3.09 -12.53
C VAL A 61 0.97 3.85 -11.21
N ALA A 62 0.33 5.00 -11.07
CA ALA A 62 0.39 5.77 -9.82
C ALA A 62 0.02 4.90 -8.62
N LYS A 63 0.73 5.03 -7.51
CA LYS A 63 0.58 4.22 -6.30
C LYS A 63 0.88 2.72 -6.46
N SER A 64 1.44 2.26 -7.57
CA SER A 64 1.61 0.83 -7.86
C SER A 64 2.89 0.21 -7.29
N ALA A 65 3.90 1.00 -6.93
CA ALA A 65 5.04 0.46 -6.19
C ALA A 65 4.56 0.10 -4.77
N ARG A 66 4.31 -1.20 -4.53
CA ARG A 66 3.60 -1.66 -3.33
C ARG A 66 4.52 -2.24 -2.27
N GLY A 67 5.75 -2.50 -2.59
CA GLY A 67 6.67 -2.99 -1.56
C GLY A 67 7.99 -3.51 -2.09
N TRP A 68 8.94 -3.46 -1.20
CA TRP A 68 10.21 -4.11 -1.33
C TRP A 68 10.05 -5.61 -1.07
N SER A 69 10.84 -6.43 -1.76
CA SER A 69 11.08 -7.81 -1.33
C SER A 69 11.75 -7.81 0.05
N ARG A 70 11.57 -8.89 0.81
CA ARG A 70 12.11 -9.01 2.18
C ARG A 70 13.62 -8.79 2.27
N ASP A 71 14.35 -9.22 1.25
CA ASP A 71 15.82 -9.08 1.16
C ASP A 71 16.28 -7.68 0.76
N GLY A 72 15.32 -6.76 0.48
CA GLY A 72 15.60 -5.39 0.06
C GLY A 72 16.21 -5.24 -1.33
N LYS A 73 16.20 -6.31 -2.16
CA LYS A 73 16.84 -6.27 -3.48
C LYS A 73 15.89 -5.90 -4.61
N ARG A 74 14.60 -6.19 -4.47
CA ARG A 74 13.62 -5.98 -5.54
C ARG A 74 12.44 -5.14 -5.08
N ILE A 75 11.84 -4.41 -6.02
CA ILE A 75 10.58 -3.69 -5.83
C ILE A 75 9.58 -4.24 -6.84
N ALA A 76 8.37 -4.59 -6.36
CA ALA A 76 7.25 -4.97 -7.21
C ALA A 76 6.36 -3.76 -7.50
N PHE A 77 5.91 -3.62 -8.74
CA PHE A 77 5.06 -2.52 -9.21
C PHE A 77 4.21 -2.95 -10.41
N ALA A 78 3.17 -2.18 -10.71
CA ALA A 78 2.42 -2.32 -11.95
C ALA A 78 2.80 -1.18 -12.91
N ALA A 79 2.92 -1.49 -14.18
CA ALA A 79 3.27 -0.54 -15.22
C ALA A 79 2.49 -0.80 -16.51
N VAL A 80 2.35 0.27 -17.32
CA VAL A 80 1.71 0.20 -18.63
C VAL A 80 2.75 -0.24 -19.66
N ALA A 81 2.45 -1.31 -20.41
CA ALA A 81 3.18 -1.74 -21.59
C ALA A 81 2.20 -2.36 -22.59
N ASP A 82 2.41 -2.09 -23.88
CA ASP A 82 1.58 -2.66 -24.96
C ASP A 82 0.06 -2.43 -24.73
N GLU A 83 -0.31 -1.23 -24.27
CA GLU A 83 -1.70 -0.84 -23.91
C GLU A 83 -2.34 -1.67 -22.79
N ASN A 84 -1.55 -2.49 -22.08
CA ASN A 84 -1.99 -3.28 -20.94
C ASN A 84 -1.26 -2.86 -19.66
N ILE A 85 -1.82 -3.22 -18.50
CA ILE A 85 -1.19 -3.03 -17.21
C ILE A 85 -0.77 -4.40 -16.69
N ASP A 86 0.53 -4.52 -16.40
CA ASP A 86 1.12 -5.77 -15.93
C ASP A 86 1.97 -5.56 -14.68
N VAL A 87 2.22 -6.66 -13.98
CA VAL A 87 3.09 -6.70 -12.80
C VAL A 87 4.53 -6.90 -13.23
N TYR A 88 5.40 -6.07 -12.64
CA TYR A 88 6.85 -6.09 -12.86
C TYR A 88 7.59 -6.16 -11.54
N THR A 89 8.84 -6.59 -11.60
CA THR A 89 9.83 -6.36 -10.56
C THR A 89 11.06 -5.67 -11.15
N VAL A 90 11.71 -4.85 -10.34
CA VAL A 90 13.03 -4.27 -10.67
C VAL A 90 14.02 -4.67 -9.58
N ASP A 91 15.18 -5.16 -9.99
CA ASP A 91 16.34 -5.32 -9.11
C ASP A 91 16.95 -3.93 -8.89
N VAL A 92 17.06 -3.53 -7.62
CA VAL A 92 17.41 -2.14 -7.28
C VAL A 92 18.89 -1.85 -7.53
N GLU A 93 19.75 -2.84 -7.46
CA GLU A 93 21.18 -2.65 -7.69
C GLU A 93 21.53 -2.64 -9.18
N SER A 94 21.11 -3.66 -9.91
CA SER A 94 21.38 -3.80 -11.34
C SER A 94 20.46 -2.99 -12.25
N THR A 95 19.33 -2.48 -11.70
CA THR A 95 18.21 -1.84 -12.44
C THR A 95 17.55 -2.75 -13.48
N GLN A 96 17.78 -4.06 -13.40
CA GLN A 96 17.16 -5.03 -14.29
C GLN A 96 15.66 -5.14 -13.97
N VAL A 97 14.84 -4.92 -14.99
CA VAL A 97 13.38 -5.03 -14.92
C VAL A 97 12.93 -6.37 -15.49
N THR A 98 12.02 -7.04 -14.79
CA THR A 98 11.40 -8.29 -15.23
C THR A 98 9.89 -8.12 -15.25
N ARG A 99 9.24 -8.33 -16.41
CA ARG A 99 7.79 -8.43 -16.53
C ARG A 99 7.36 -9.81 -16.02
N LEU A 100 6.47 -9.85 -15.02
CA LEU A 100 6.02 -11.11 -14.39
C LEU A 100 4.69 -11.60 -14.96
N THR A 101 3.87 -10.70 -15.49
CA THR A 101 2.58 -11.05 -16.11
C THR A 101 2.49 -10.48 -17.52
N SER A 102 1.71 -11.17 -18.39
CA SER A 102 1.49 -10.77 -19.79
C SER A 102 0.13 -11.28 -20.30
N SER A 103 -0.79 -11.63 -19.41
CA SER A 103 -2.14 -12.08 -19.76
C SER A 103 -2.98 -10.91 -20.28
N PRO A 104 -3.97 -11.15 -21.14
CA PRO A 104 -4.98 -10.14 -21.41
C PRO A 104 -5.67 -9.69 -20.12
N GLY A 105 -6.03 -8.42 -20.04
CA GLY A 105 -6.59 -7.82 -18.84
C GLY A 105 -5.52 -7.22 -17.92
N GLU A 106 -5.96 -6.34 -17.07
CA GLU A 106 -5.08 -5.57 -16.20
C GLU A 106 -4.64 -6.39 -14.98
N ASP A 107 -3.36 -6.41 -14.70
CA ASP A 107 -2.73 -6.98 -13.52
C ASP A 107 -2.20 -5.85 -12.63
N ARG A 108 -2.73 -5.72 -11.40
CA ARG A 108 -2.50 -4.56 -10.52
C ARG A 108 -2.17 -4.98 -9.10
N ASP A 109 -1.72 -4.02 -8.32
CA ASP A 109 -1.56 -4.08 -6.86
C ASP A 109 -0.70 -5.25 -6.35
N PRO A 110 0.51 -5.46 -6.88
CA PRO A 110 1.36 -6.55 -6.42
C PRO A 110 1.77 -6.39 -4.96
N SER A 111 1.67 -7.46 -4.18
CA SER A 111 2.06 -7.52 -2.77
C SER A 111 2.94 -8.73 -2.51
N TRP A 112 4.14 -8.50 -1.96
CA TRP A 112 5.07 -9.57 -1.60
C TRP A 112 4.56 -10.38 -0.40
N SER A 113 4.75 -11.70 -0.45
CA SER A 113 4.69 -12.53 0.75
C SER A 113 5.87 -12.19 1.68
N PRO A 114 5.71 -12.31 3.01
CA PRO A 114 6.77 -11.92 3.96
C PRO A 114 8.02 -12.80 3.88
N ASP A 115 7.96 -13.99 3.26
CA ASP A 115 9.12 -14.83 2.96
C ASP A 115 9.82 -14.46 1.64
N GLY A 116 9.23 -13.55 0.84
CA GLY A 116 9.75 -13.08 -0.44
C GLY A 116 9.64 -14.09 -1.58
N THR A 117 8.91 -15.21 -1.39
CA THR A 117 8.82 -16.29 -2.39
C THR A 117 7.65 -16.14 -3.36
N ARG A 118 6.64 -15.32 -3.01
CA ARG A 118 5.40 -15.15 -3.76
C ARG A 118 4.99 -13.69 -3.87
N LEU A 119 4.10 -13.43 -4.83
CA LEU A 119 3.35 -12.18 -5.01
C LEU A 119 1.86 -12.49 -5.07
N ALA A 120 1.05 -11.72 -4.35
CA ALA A 120 -0.39 -11.61 -4.60
C ALA A 120 -0.64 -10.39 -5.49
N PHE A 121 -1.63 -10.44 -6.36
CA PHE A 121 -2.04 -9.34 -7.23
C PHE A 121 -3.50 -9.45 -7.62
N SER A 122 -4.11 -8.38 -8.08
CA SER A 122 -5.45 -8.40 -8.67
C SER A 122 -5.33 -8.49 -10.21
N SER A 123 -6.25 -9.21 -10.85
CA SER A 123 -6.26 -9.39 -12.31
C SER A 123 -7.66 -9.43 -12.86
N THR A 124 -7.86 -8.77 -14.01
CA THR A 124 -9.15 -8.80 -14.75
C THR A 124 -9.14 -9.80 -15.91
N ARG A 125 -8.14 -10.70 -15.99
CA ARG A 125 -7.96 -11.67 -17.10
C ARG A 125 -9.15 -12.58 -17.34
N ASP A 126 -9.95 -12.86 -16.32
CA ASP A 126 -11.12 -13.72 -16.37
C ASP A 126 -12.46 -12.94 -16.35
N GLY A 127 -12.43 -11.63 -16.68
CA GLY A 127 -13.61 -10.77 -16.86
C GLY A 127 -13.79 -9.71 -15.79
N ASN A 128 -13.78 -10.06 -14.50
CA ASN A 128 -13.79 -9.13 -13.36
C ASN A 128 -12.48 -9.21 -12.59
N ALA A 129 -12.23 -8.24 -11.73
CA ALA A 129 -11.04 -8.26 -10.88
C ALA A 129 -11.13 -9.39 -9.84
N GLU A 130 -10.10 -10.22 -9.80
CA GLU A 130 -9.99 -11.36 -8.89
C GLU A 130 -8.58 -11.40 -8.30
N ILE A 131 -8.42 -12.05 -7.15
CA ILE A 131 -7.12 -12.19 -6.49
C ILE A 131 -6.38 -13.41 -7.01
N TYR A 132 -5.13 -13.19 -7.38
CA TYR A 132 -4.19 -14.22 -7.83
C TYR A 132 -2.95 -14.23 -6.95
N VAL A 133 -2.27 -15.36 -6.94
CA VAL A 133 -0.90 -15.50 -6.42
C VAL A 133 -0.01 -16.13 -7.48
N MET A 134 1.28 -15.78 -7.44
CA MET A 134 2.32 -16.36 -8.29
C MET A 134 3.62 -16.50 -7.50
N ARG A 135 4.56 -17.26 -8.01
CA ARG A 135 5.93 -17.23 -7.49
C ARG A 135 6.62 -15.91 -7.83
N ALA A 136 7.68 -15.59 -7.09
CA ALA A 136 8.48 -14.37 -7.25
C ALA A 136 9.17 -14.23 -8.62
N ASP A 137 9.22 -15.31 -9.40
CA ASP A 137 9.74 -15.36 -10.78
C ASP A 137 8.64 -15.25 -11.86
N GLY A 138 7.36 -15.06 -11.44
CA GLY A 138 6.20 -14.99 -12.32
C GLY A 138 5.58 -16.35 -12.67
N SER A 139 6.16 -17.47 -12.22
CA SER A 139 5.62 -18.82 -12.45
C SER A 139 4.52 -19.20 -11.45
N ASP A 140 3.84 -20.32 -11.70
CA ASP A 140 2.83 -20.92 -10.81
C ASP A 140 1.69 -19.95 -10.46
N VAL A 141 1.14 -19.26 -11.48
CA VAL A 141 0.01 -18.33 -11.32
C VAL A 141 -1.26 -19.11 -10.96
N ARG A 142 -1.88 -18.76 -9.83
CA ARG A 142 -3.12 -19.39 -9.34
C ARG A 142 -4.14 -18.33 -8.96
N ARG A 143 -5.37 -18.52 -9.42
CA ARG A 143 -6.53 -17.73 -9.02
C ARG A 143 -7.01 -18.20 -7.65
N LEU A 144 -7.23 -17.26 -6.72
CA LEU A 144 -7.69 -17.54 -5.35
C LEU A 144 -9.16 -17.22 -5.14
N THR A 145 -9.71 -16.25 -5.87
CA THR A 145 -11.12 -15.88 -5.78
C THR A 145 -11.85 -16.13 -7.12
N THR A 146 -13.12 -16.54 -7.05
CA THR A 146 -13.92 -16.92 -8.23
C THR A 146 -15.38 -16.54 -8.01
N ASN A 147 -15.73 -15.27 -8.21
CA ASN A 147 -17.10 -14.79 -8.05
C ASN A 147 -17.39 -13.70 -9.10
N SER A 148 -18.60 -13.18 -9.15
CA SER A 148 -18.99 -12.13 -10.09
C SER A 148 -18.67 -10.70 -9.62
N ALA A 149 -18.18 -10.57 -8.39
CA ALA A 149 -17.83 -9.29 -7.77
C ALA A 149 -16.39 -8.89 -8.09
N SER A 150 -16.03 -7.66 -7.76
CA SER A 150 -14.65 -7.18 -7.90
C SER A 150 -13.88 -7.44 -6.62
N ASP A 151 -12.79 -8.21 -6.72
CA ASP A 151 -11.84 -8.47 -5.66
C ASP A 151 -10.51 -7.79 -5.99
N ALA A 152 -10.06 -6.84 -5.16
CA ALA A 152 -8.93 -5.96 -5.48
C ALA A 152 -8.04 -5.65 -4.28
N SER A 153 -6.88 -5.04 -4.55
CA SER A 153 -5.96 -4.52 -3.56
C SER A 153 -5.48 -5.55 -2.53
N PRO A 154 -4.98 -6.73 -2.94
CA PRO A 154 -4.51 -7.76 -2.02
C PRO A 154 -3.28 -7.31 -1.24
N THR A 155 -3.21 -7.71 0.03
CA THR A 155 -2.03 -7.50 0.87
C THR A 155 -1.79 -8.69 1.78
N TRP A 156 -0.55 -9.17 1.81
CA TRP A 156 -0.13 -10.25 2.70
C TRP A 156 -0.03 -9.76 4.14
N SER A 157 -0.43 -10.63 5.07
CA SER A 157 -0.14 -10.41 6.49
C SER A 157 1.37 -10.51 6.76
N PRO A 158 1.91 -9.79 7.76
CA PRO A 158 3.34 -9.83 8.11
C PRO A 158 3.87 -11.22 8.48
N ASP A 159 3.02 -12.11 8.98
CA ASP A 159 3.35 -13.51 9.33
C ASP A 159 3.12 -14.50 8.18
N GLY A 160 2.53 -14.05 7.05
CA GLY A 160 2.22 -14.88 5.90
C GLY A 160 1.01 -15.80 6.05
N SER A 161 0.26 -15.69 7.13
CA SER A 161 -0.91 -16.55 7.40
C SER A 161 -2.15 -16.16 6.62
N GLY A 162 -2.24 -14.91 6.13
CA GLY A 162 -3.42 -14.38 5.46
C GLY A 162 -3.12 -13.41 4.32
N ILE A 163 -4.12 -13.24 3.46
CA ILE A 163 -4.20 -12.20 2.43
C ILE A 163 -5.48 -11.41 2.68
N ALA A 164 -5.34 -10.11 2.98
CA ALA A 164 -6.48 -9.20 3.05
C ALA A 164 -6.72 -8.57 1.67
N PHE A 165 -7.97 -8.29 1.35
CA PHE A 165 -8.38 -7.67 0.09
C PHE A 165 -9.73 -6.97 0.24
N VAL A 166 -10.08 -6.12 -0.73
CA VAL A 166 -11.37 -5.44 -0.80
C VAL A 166 -12.27 -6.15 -1.80
N SER A 167 -13.54 -6.36 -1.45
CA SER A 167 -14.53 -7.00 -2.30
C SER A 167 -15.91 -6.37 -2.15
N ASP A 168 -16.67 -6.31 -3.24
CA ASP A 168 -18.07 -5.88 -3.24
C ASP A 168 -19.08 -7.04 -3.35
N ARG A 169 -18.63 -8.29 -3.08
CA ARG A 169 -19.42 -9.54 -3.23
C ARG A 169 -20.72 -9.57 -2.43
N ASP A 170 -20.81 -8.84 -1.34
CA ASP A 170 -22.01 -8.74 -0.50
C ASP A 170 -22.75 -7.40 -0.69
N GLY A 171 -22.59 -6.75 -1.86
CA GLY A 171 -23.31 -5.56 -2.29
C GLY A 171 -22.68 -4.22 -1.86
N THR A 172 -21.70 -4.25 -0.96
CA THR A 172 -20.90 -3.08 -0.53
C THR A 172 -19.43 -3.45 -0.55
N GLN A 173 -18.57 -2.46 -0.81
CA GLN A 173 -17.13 -2.68 -0.68
C GLN A 173 -16.77 -2.87 0.79
N ASP A 174 -16.25 -4.04 1.10
CA ASP A 174 -15.86 -4.45 2.43
C ASP A 174 -14.50 -5.16 2.43
N LEU A 175 -13.91 -5.23 3.60
CA LEU A 175 -12.63 -5.89 3.81
C LEU A 175 -12.83 -7.37 4.11
N TYR A 176 -12.09 -8.19 3.40
CA TYR A 176 -12.04 -9.64 3.55
C TYR A 176 -10.63 -10.12 3.83
N VAL A 177 -10.55 -11.28 4.45
CA VAL A 177 -9.30 -12.01 4.65
C VAL A 177 -9.50 -13.47 4.25
N MET A 178 -8.46 -14.09 3.66
CA MET A 178 -8.41 -15.51 3.36
C MET A 178 -7.01 -16.06 3.60
N ARG A 179 -6.87 -17.38 3.69
CA ARG A 179 -5.56 -18.02 3.69
C ARG A 179 -4.88 -17.93 2.31
N PRO A 180 -3.55 -18.10 2.22
CA PRO A 180 -2.81 -18.07 0.96
C PRO A 180 -3.18 -19.16 -0.05
N ASP A 181 -3.91 -20.17 0.37
CA ASP A 181 -4.49 -21.22 -0.48
C ASP A 181 -5.88 -20.87 -1.03
N GLY A 182 -6.41 -19.66 -0.71
CA GLY A 182 -7.74 -19.20 -1.09
C GLY A 182 -8.87 -19.68 -0.17
N GLN A 183 -8.56 -20.48 0.85
CA GLN A 183 -9.57 -20.99 1.78
C GLN A 183 -9.71 -20.11 3.02
N GLY A 184 -10.75 -20.39 3.83
CA GLY A 184 -10.96 -19.68 5.10
C GLY A 184 -11.37 -18.21 4.90
N LEU A 185 -12.10 -17.93 3.83
CA LEU A 185 -12.60 -16.58 3.54
C LEU A 185 -13.46 -16.07 4.68
N THR A 186 -13.13 -14.88 5.18
CA THR A 186 -13.82 -14.21 6.28
C THR A 186 -14.04 -12.75 5.94
N ARG A 187 -15.28 -12.25 6.08
CA ARG A 187 -15.62 -10.83 5.97
C ARG A 187 -15.30 -10.14 7.29
N LEU A 188 -14.48 -9.10 7.27
CA LEU A 188 -14.05 -8.36 8.47
C LEU A 188 -14.90 -7.11 8.73
N THR A 189 -15.48 -6.52 7.68
CA THR A 189 -16.34 -5.35 7.80
C THR A 189 -17.69 -5.60 7.15
N VAL A 190 -18.73 -4.86 7.58
CA VAL A 190 -20.08 -4.98 7.02
C VAL A 190 -20.60 -3.58 6.71
N GLY A 191 -20.86 -3.32 5.41
CA GLY A 191 -21.40 -2.03 4.95
C GLY A 191 -20.46 -0.86 5.26
N ALA A 192 -19.16 -1.11 5.33
CA ALA A 192 -18.19 -0.10 5.75
C ALA A 192 -17.88 0.94 4.66
N GLY A 193 -18.18 0.63 3.39
CA GLY A 193 -17.79 1.48 2.26
C GLY A 193 -16.27 1.59 2.15
N VAL A 194 -15.57 0.46 2.31
CA VAL A 194 -14.11 0.40 2.16
C VAL A 194 -13.73 0.82 0.75
N THR A 195 -12.78 1.73 0.62
CA THR A 195 -12.28 2.10 -0.71
C THR A 195 -11.33 1.03 -1.27
N GLN A 196 -11.06 1.09 -2.56
CA GLN A 196 -10.02 0.23 -3.17
C GLN A 196 -8.58 0.70 -2.84
N ASP A 197 -8.39 1.59 -1.86
CA ASP A 197 -7.05 1.82 -1.32
C ASP A 197 -6.57 0.59 -0.55
N VAL A 198 -5.25 0.36 -0.57
CA VAL A 198 -4.68 -0.89 -0.06
C VAL A 198 -4.84 -1.01 1.45
N PRO A 199 -5.48 -2.09 1.94
CA PRO A 199 -5.50 -2.39 3.36
C PRO A 199 -4.08 -2.52 3.93
N ARG A 200 -3.87 -2.05 5.16
CA ARG A 200 -2.56 -2.07 5.83
C ARG A 200 -2.60 -2.90 7.10
N TRP A 201 -1.94 -4.04 7.09
CA TRP A 201 -1.78 -4.86 8.28
C TRP A 201 -0.94 -4.14 9.34
N ALA A 202 -1.34 -4.26 10.60
CA ALA A 202 -0.47 -3.92 11.72
C ALA A 202 0.74 -4.88 11.75
N PRO A 203 1.92 -4.46 12.24
CA PRO A 203 3.11 -5.31 12.29
C PRO A 203 2.92 -6.60 13.10
N ASP A 204 2.00 -6.60 14.05
CA ASP A 204 1.65 -7.74 14.91
C ASP A 204 0.56 -8.66 14.31
N THR A 205 0.11 -8.42 13.09
CA THR A 205 -0.96 -9.15 12.37
C THR A 205 -2.34 -9.13 13.00
N SER A 206 -2.52 -8.46 14.15
CA SER A 206 -3.78 -8.49 14.91
C SER A 206 -4.85 -7.56 14.32
N ARG A 207 -4.47 -6.58 13.49
CA ARG A 207 -5.36 -5.52 13.01
C ARG A 207 -5.05 -5.13 11.58
N ILE A 208 -6.06 -4.56 10.91
CA ILE A 208 -5.91 -3.97 9.58
C ILE A 208 -6.46 -2.55 9.61
N ALA A 209 -5.67 -1.58 9.12
CA ALA A 209 -6.13 -0.24 8.83
C ALA A 209 -6.64 -0.18 7.38
N PHE A 210 -7.70 0.59 7.12
CA PHE A 210 -8.32 0.73 5.81
C PHE A 210 -8.99 2.09 5.66
N GLN A 211 -9.18 2.52 4.41
CA GLN A 211 -9.87 3.78 4.11
C GLN A 211 -11.36 3.51 3.87
N ILE A 212 -12.18 4.46 4.30
CA ILE A 212 -13.64 4.41 4.27
C ILE A 212 -14.14 5.61 3.47
N ALA A 213 -15.02 5.39 2.49
CA ALA A 213 -15.73 6.46 1.82
C ALA A 213 -16.97 6.89 2.63
N ARG A 214 -17.11 8.18 2.89
CA ARG A 214 -18.27 8.80 3.55
C ARG A 214 -18.80 9.97 2.71
N GLY A 215 -19.58 9.65 1.69
CA GLY A 215 -19.99 10.63 0.70
C GLY A 215 -18.77 11.15 -0.08
N GLU A 216 -18.49 12.45 0.00
CA GLU A 216 -17.32 13.08 -0.65
C GLU A 216 -16.05 13.01 0.21
N ASN A 217 -16.15 12.56 1.46
CA ASN A 217 -15.03 12.49 2.40
C ASN A 217 -14.50 11.06 2.53
N TYR A 218 -13.29 10.96 3.07
CA TYR A 218 -12.63 9.71 3.37
C TYR A 218 -12.14 9.73 4.81
N ASP A 219 -12.39 8.63 5.51
CA ASP A 219 -11.93 8.39 6.88
C ASP A 219 -11.00 7.17 6.93
N ILE A 220 -10.35 6.96 8.08
CA ILE A 220 -9.53 5.79 8.33
C ILE A 220 -10.14 4.97 9.46
N GLY A 221 -10.36 3.69 9.18
CA GLY A 221 -10.78 2.69 10.17
C GLY A 221 -9.70 1.67 10.46
N ILE A 222 -9.79 1.08 11.63
CA ILE A 222 -9.06 -0.13 12.00
C ILE A 222 -10.06 -1.21 12.35
N VAL A 223 -9.81 -2.45 11.90
CA VAL A 223 -10.56 -3.63 12.32
C VAL A 223 -9.63 -4.63 13.01
N GLN A 224 -10.09 -5.19 14.11
CA GLN A 224 -9.46 -6.32 14.80
C GLN A 224 -9.77 -7.63 14.05
N ILE A 225 -8.78 -8.50 13.90
CA ILE A 225 -8.96 -9.79 13.22
C ILE A 225 -9.77 -10.76 14.09
N SER A 226 -9.57 -10.73 15.42
CA SER A 226 -10.11 -11.74 16.33
C SER A 226 -11.61 -11.63 16.60
N ASP A 227 -12.15 -10.42 16.64
CA ASP A 227 -13.55 -10.14 17.01
C ASP A 227 -14.27 -9.22 16.04
N HIS A 228 -13.61 -8.84 14.95
CA HIS A 228 -14.08 -7.92 13.89
C HIS A 228 -14.51 -6.55 14.42
N ARG A 229 -14.08 -6.19 15.63
CA ARG A 229 -14.38 -4.87 16.18
C ARG A 229 -13.67 -3.79 15.41
N ARG A 230 -14.46 -2.83 14.90
CA ARG A 230 -13.99 -1.66 14.18
C ARG A 230 -13.80 -0.47 15.11
N THR A 231 -12.76 0.30 14.87
CA THR A 231 -12.49 1.62 15.47
C THR A 231 -12.24 2.62 14.34
N ASP A 232 -12.99 3.72 14.31
CA ASP A 232 -12.73 4.81 13.39
C ASP A 232 -11.68 5.72 14.02
N LEU A 233 -10.50 5.85 13.39
CA LEU A 233 -9.35 6.53 13.98
C LEU A 233 -9.45 8.05 13.91
N ALA A 234 -9.96 8.51 12.79
CA ALA A 234 -9.99 9.93 12.50
C ALA A 234 -11.22 10.19 11.65
N SER A 235 -12.25 10.76 12.24
CA SER A 235 -13.40 11.28 11.52
C SER A 235 -13.30 12.79 11.48
N SER A 236 -13.26 13.36 10.28
CA SER A 236 -13.23 14.80 10.08
C SER A 236 -14.12 15.19 8.90
N SER A 237 -14.37 16.48 8.72
CA SER A 237 -15.04 17.01 7.54
C SER A 237 -14.11 17.08 6.32
N GLY A 238 -12.82 16.81 6.50
CA GLY A 238 -11.80 16.83 5.44
C GLY A 238 -11.39 15.42 5.01
N TYR A 239 -10.57 15.37 3.98
CA TYR A 239 -9.93 14.13 3.53
C TYR A 239 -9.02 13.55 4.63
N ASP A 240 -9.19 12.28 4.95
CA ASP A 240 -8.27 11.48 5.76
C ASP A 240 -7.81 10.26 4.94
N GLY A 241 -6.51 10.08 4.75
CA GLY A 241 -6.01 8.98 3.94
C GLY A 241 -4.49 8.87 3.93
N MET A 242 -3.96 8.07 2.99
CA MET A 242 -2.51 7.86 2.84
C MET A 242 -1.85 7.43 4.16
N TYR A 243 -2.42 6.44 4.81
CA TYR A 243 -2.06 6.00 6.15
C TYR A 243 -0.99 4.91 6.15
N THR A 244 -0.26 4.83 7.26
CA THR A 244 0.75 3.79 7.50
C THR A 244 0.90 3.52 8.99
N TRP A 245 1.09 2.25 9.35
CA TRP A 245 1.39 1.84 10.72
C TRP A 245 2.80 2.23 11.13
N ALA A 246 2.97 2.69 12.35
CA ALA A 246 4.27 2.75 12.99
C ALA A 246 4.81 1.32 13.24
N PRO A 247 6.13 1.12 13.26
CA PRO A 247 6.73 -0.19 13.51
C PRO A 247 6.37 -0.83 14.87
N ASP A 248 5.95 -0.01 15.81
CA ASP A 248 5.51 -0.46 17.15
C ASP A 248 4.07 -1.03 17.15
N GLY A 249 3.33 -0.89 16.04
CA GLY A 249 1.93 -1.30 15.91
C GLY A 249 0.96 -0.50 16.79
N ARG A 250 1.41 0.56 17.46
CA ARG A 250 0.58 1.37 18.39
C ARG A 250 0.07 2.65 17.78
N HIS A 251 0.75 3.16 16.75
CA HIS A 251 0.43 4.43 16.12
C HIS A 251 0.17 4.26 14.62
N VAL A 252 -0.67 5.14 14.08
CA VAL A 252 -0.88 5.29 12.64
C VAL A 252 -0.54 6.73 12.26
N ALA A 253 0.28 6.90 11.23
CA ALA A 253 0.49 8.19 10.59
C ALA A 253 -0.39 8.29 9.34
N PHE A 254 -0.96 9.46 9.08
CA PHE A 254 -1.85 9.69 7.94
C PHE A 254 -1.88 11.17 7.53
N ILE A 255 -2.38 11.43 6.34
CA ILE A 255 -2.65 12.78 5.85
C ILE A 255 -4.08 13.15 6.14
N SER A 256 -4.29 14.37 6.64
CA SER A 256 -5.61 14.90 6.92
C SER A 256 -5.75 16.37 6.49
N GLY A 257 -6.87 16.67 5.86
CA GLY A 257 -7.31 18.02 5.51
C GLY A 257 -8.19 18.70 6.56
N ARG A 258 -8.31 18.15 7.78
CA ARG A 258 -9.22 18.59 8.86
C ARG A 258 -9.10 20.05 9.27
N ASP A 259 -7.93 20.62 9.13
CA ASP A 259 -7.66 22.04 9.47
C ASP A 259 -7.69 22.95 8.22
N GLY A 260 -8.32 22.49 7.12
CA GLY A 260 -8.42 23.23 5.86
C GLY A 260 -7.17 23.16 4.97
N VAL A 261 -6.09 22.59 5.46
CA VAL A 261 -4.83 22.36 4.72
C VAL A 261 -4.29 20.97 5.05
N ASP A 262 -3.95 20.20 4.03
CA ASP A 262 -3.39 18.86 4.21
C ASP A 262 -2.16 18.89 5.11
N GLY A 263 -2.17 18.09 6.16
CA GLY A 263 -1.09 17.94 7.12
C GLY A 263 -0.83 16.48 7.46
N LEU A 264 0.36 16.20 7.95
CA LEU A 264 0.72 14.90 8.50
C LEU A 264 0.29 14.84 9.98
N TYR A 265 -0.44 13.79 10.31
CA TYR A 265 -0.92 13.52 11.66
C TYR A 265 -0.48 12.14 12.13
N THR A 266 -0.44 11.96 13.43
CA THR A 266 -0.37 10.66 14.09
C THR A 266 -1.51 10.51 15.08
N VAL A 267 -1.95 9.28 15.28
CA VAL A 267 -2.99 8.90 16.22
C VAL A 267 -2.66 7.53 16.80
N ASP A 268 -3.04 7.28 18.06
CA ASP A 268 -2.96 5.93 18.60
C ASP A 268 -3.95 4.99 17.88
N ALA A 269 -3.64 3.72 17.86
CA ALA A 269 -4.48 2.71 17.21
C ALA A 269 -5.87 2.53 17.85
N ASP A 270 -6.11 3.14 19.00
CA ASP A 270 -7.43 3.22 19.66
C ASP A 270 -8.19 4.52 19.37
N GLY A 271 -7.64 5.38 18.48
CA GLY A 271 -8.22 6.66 18.09
C GLY A 271 -7.92 7.83 19.03
N ARG A 272 -7.09 7.64 20.06
CA ARG A 272 -6.72 8.69 21.01
C ARG A 272 -5.42 9.39 20.61
N HIS A 273 -5.10 10.49 21.31
CA HIS A 273 -3.85 11.23 21.16
C HIS A 273 -3.51 11.63 19.72
N LEU A 274 -4.51 12.22 19.04
CA LEU A 274 -4.31 12.78 17.71
C LEU A 274 -3.36 13.98 17.79
N VAL A 275 -2.27 13.93 17.02
CA VAL A 275 -1.23 14.97 16.99
C VAL A 275 -0.91 15.35 15.56
N ARG A 276 -0.93 16.65 15.26
CA ARG A 276 -0.42 17.20 14.00
C ARG A 276 1.10 17.29 14.03
N LEU A 277 1.77 16.69 13.06
CA LEU A 277 3.24 16.70 12.95
C LEU A 277 3.80 17.78 12.02
N THR A 278 3.01 18.22 11.02
CA THR A 278 3.46 19.26 10.07
C THR A 278 2.45 20.38 9.96
N ALA A 279 2.95 21.61 9.86
CA ALA A 279 2.13 22.79 9.60
C ALA A 279 1.93 23.07 8.10
N SER A 280 2.71 22.46 7.24
CA SER A 280 2.67 22.64 5.78
C SER A 280 1.99 21.44 5.11
N PRO A 281 1.47 21.58 3.89
CA PRO A 281 0.95 20.47 3.12
C PRO A 281 1.97 19.34 3.06
N SER A 282 1.53 18.13 3.40
CA SER A 282 2.35 16.92 3.42
C SER A 282 1.60 15.80 2.72
N LEU A 283 2.31 14.97 2.00
CA LEU A 283 1.73 13.88 1.22
C LEU A 283 2.47 12.56 1.51
N ASN A 284 1.72 11.47 1.67
CA ASN A 284 2.21 10.10 1.75
C ASN A 284 3.24 9.83 2.86
N PRO A 285 2.81 9.56 4.09
CA PRO A 285 3.72 9.15 5.16
C PRO A 285 4.28 7.74 4.94
N ALA A 286 5.52 7.53 5.38
CA ALA A 286 6.12 6.21 5.51
C ALA A 286 7.03 6.20 6.75
N TRP A 287 6.92 5.15 7.57
CA TRP A 287 7.75 4.97 8.74
C TRP A 287 9.03 4.21 8.39
N GLN A 288 10.15 4.72 8.89
CA GLN A 288 11.39 3.97 8.88
C GLN A 288 11.37 2.89 9.98
N LEU A 289 11.67 1.67 9.61
CA LEU A 289 11.93 0.62 10.60
C LEU A 289 13.19 1.00 11.39
N ARG A 290 13.09 1.11 12.70
CA ARG A 290 14.29 1.24 13.55
C ARG A 290 14.93 -0.14 13.68
N ARG A 291 16.24 -0.19 13.46
CA ARG A 291 17.08 -1.34 13.84
C ARG A 291 17.22 -1.40 15.37
#